data_e45a18c6b20039671760a846042b3e57
#
_entry.id   e45a18c6b20039671760a846042b3e57
#
_cell.length_a   1.000
_cell.length_b   1.000
_cell.length_c   1.000
_cell.angle_alpha   90.00
_cell.angle_beta   90.00
_cell.angle_gamma   90.00
#
_symmetry.space_group_name_H-M   'P 1'
#
loop_
_entity.id
_entity.type
_entity.pdbx_description
1 polymer ?
#
loop_
_entity_poly.entity_id
_entity_poly.type
_entity_poly.pdbx_seq_one_letter_code
_entity_poly.pdbx_strand_id
1 'polypeptide(L)'
;MQSPLTDDGSVRARIIAGYQNNDSWLDRYNSEKTFFSGILDADLGTSSALSAGYEYQRIDVNSPTWGGLPRWNTDGSKNHYDRAHSTAPDWAYNDKEINKVFVTLKQRFADTWQATMNATHSEITFDSKMMYVDAYVNKAAGMLVGPYSSYGPGYDYVGGTGWNSGKRKVDAVDLFADGGYDLFGRQHNLMIGTSYSKQNNRYFSSWANVFPDEVGSFYSFNSATFPETSWGPQSLAQDDTTRMKSLYAATRFSLLDPLHLILGVRYNNWSIETLTYTMEKNHTTPYAGLVYDINDSWSAYTSYTSVFQPQNKRDSSGKYLTPVTGNNYEVGLKSDWMDSRLTTTLALFRIEQDNLGQATGGQIPDSNGEAAYKTVDGTVSKGVEFEINGAITDNWQMTFGATRFVAEDNEGNAVNPNLPRTSVKLFTRYRLPVMPELTVGGGVNWQNRVYKNTATPYGTFRAEQGSYALVDVFTRYQVTKNFAVQGNVNNLFDKTYDTNVDGSIVYGEPRNVSITASYQF
;
A
#
# COMPACT_ATOMS: atom_id res chain seq x y z
N MET A 1 1.72 -25.79 -10.51
CA MET A 1 1.33 -27.23 -10.45
C MET A 1 1.00 -27.53 -9.00
N GLN A 2 -0.08 -28.23 -8.75
CA GLN A 2 -0.44 -28.75 -7.42
C GLN A 2 -0.69 -30.25 -7.57
N SER A 3 -0.07 -31.07 -6.73
CA SER A 3 -0.20 -32.53 -6.82
C SER A 3 -0.20 -33.14 -5.43
N PRO A 4 -1.02 -34.19 -5.18
CA PRO A 4 -0.80 -35.05 -4.04
C PRO A 4 0.53 -35.79 -4.19
N LEU A 5 1.25 -35.95 -3.09
CA LEU A 5 2.50 -36.71 -3.01
C LEU A 5 2.29 -38.11 -2.39
N THR A 6 1.13 -38.32 -1.76
CA THR A 6 0.72 -39.61 -1.20
C THR A 6 -0.60 -40.07 -1.83
N ASP A 7 -0.82 -41.36 -1.89
CA ASP A 7 -2.01 -41.95 -2.51
C ASP A 7 -3.31 -41.53 -1.82
N ASP A 8 -3.28 -41.30 -0.51
CA ASP A 8 -4.41 -40.81 0.29
C ASP A 8 -4.60 -39.29 0.21
N GLY A 9 -3.71 -38.57 -0.49
CA GLY A 9 -3.73 -37.12 -0.60
C GLY A 9 -3.41 -36.36 0.69
N SER A 10 -2.91 -37.04 1.72
CA SER A 10 -2.57 -36.44 3.02
C SER A 10 -1.38 -35.50 2.91
N VAL A 11 -0.48 -35.69 1.95
CA VAL A 11 0.63 -34.79 1.67
C VAL A 11 0.48 -34.23 0.24
N ARG A 12 0.49 -32.92 0.12
CA ARG A 12 0.29 -32.18 -1.15
C ARG A 12 1.40 -31.17 -1.33
N ALA A 13 1.88 -31.03 -2.55
CA ALA A 13 2.83 -29.96 -2.90
C ALA A 13 2.27 -29.05 -3.98
N ARG A 14 2.61 -27.76 -3.88
CA ARG A 14 2.34 -26.76 -4.89
C ARG A 14 3.62 -26.01 -5.24
N ILE A 15 3.93 -25.94 -6.53
CA ILE A 15 5.06 -25.17 -7.05
C ILE A 15 4.53 -24.13 -8.02
N ILE A 16 5.00 -22.90 -7.87
CA ILE A 16 4.73 -21.78 -8.76
C ILE A 16 6.08 -21.18 -9.13
N ALA A 17 6.32 -20.97 -10.41
CA ALA A 17 7.50 -20.27 -10.91
C ALA A 17 7.07 -19.33 -12.03
N GLY A 18 7.72 -18.21 -12.16
CA GLY A 18 7.45 -17.25 -13.21
C GLY A 18 8.61 -16.32 -13.47
N TYR A 19 8.61 -15.81 -14.69
CA TYR A 19 9.50 -14.75 -15.15
C TYR A 19 8.65 -13.69 -15.85
N GLN A 20 8.98 -12.43 -15.62
CA GLN A 20 8.33 -11.29 -16.22
C GLN A 20 9.42 -10.31 -16.66
N ASN A 21 9.30 -9.77 -17.85
CA ASN A 21 10.12 -8.67 -18.36
C ASN A 21 9.19 -7.62 -18.94
N ASN A 22 9.23 -6.40 -18.41
CA ASN A 22 8.35 -5.32 -18.78
C ASN A 22 9.15 -4.07 -19.12
N ASP A 23 8.97 -3.58 -20.33
CA ASP A 23 9.26 -2.18 -20.65
C ASP A 23 8.10 -1.28 -20.17
N SER A 24 8.40 -0.05 -19.85
CA SER A 24 7.43 0.96 -19.43
C SER A 24 7.19 1.97 -20.55
N TRP A 25 6.16 2.81 -20.38
CA TRP A 25 5.98 4.01 -21.19
C TRP A 25 7.03 5.09 -20.87
N LEU A 26 7.70 4.99 -19.73
CA LEU A 26 8.80 5.87 -19.38
C LEU A 26 10.06 5.46 -20.16
N ASP A 27 10.73 6.47 -20.72
CA ASP A 27 11.97 6.28 -21.46
C ASP A 27 12.98 5.45 -20.66
N ARG A 28 13.51 4.39 -21.27
CA ARG A 28 14.58 3.50 -20.76
C ARG A 28 14.20 2.66 -19.52
N TYR A 29 13.03 2.85 -18.95
CA TYR A 29 12.61 2.03 -17.82
C TYR A 29 12.30 0.61 -18.26
N ASN A 30 12.97 -0.36 -17.66
CA ASN A 30 12.67 -1.78 -17.80
C ASN A 30 12.66 -2.45 -16.43
N SER A 31 11.79 -3.43 -16.22
CA SER A 31 11.72 -4.21 -14.98
C SER A 31 11.65 -5.69 -15.28
N GLU A 32 12.62 -6.44 -14.77
CA GLU A 32 12.64 -7.90 -14.78
C GLU A 32 12.27 -8.45 -13.42
N LYS A 33 11.44 -9.49 -13.40
CA LYS A 33 11.04 -10.16 -12.18
C LYS A 33 11.09 -11.67 -12.35
N THR A 34 11.83 -12.32 -11.48
CA THR A 34 11.82 -13.77 -11.33
C THR A 34 11.21 -14.13 -9.99
N PHE A 35 10.32 -15.11 -9.96
CA PHE A 35 9.78 -15.61 -8.71
C PHE A 35 9.65 -17.13 -8.70
N PHE A 36 9.76 -17.68 -7.51
CA PHE A 36 9.55 -19.08 -7.20
C PHE A 36 8.80 -19.19 -5.87
N SER A 37 7.83 -20.11 -5.79
CA SER A 37 7.17 -20.46 -4.54
C SER A 37 6.97 -21.99 -4.51
N GLY A 38 7.40 -22.60 -3.41
CA GLY A 38 7.17 -24.01 -3.10
C GLY A 38 6.41 -24.12 -1.78
N ILE A 39 5.30 -24.86 -1.76
CA ILE A 39 4.47 -25.05 -0.57
C ILE A 39 4.22 -26.56 -0.42
N LEU A 40 4.38 -27.04 0.81
CA LEU A 40 4.05 -28.39 1.24
C LEU A 40 2.94 -28.31 2.28
N ASP A 41 1.83 -28.99 2.02
CA ASP A 41 0.72 -29.18 2.95
C ASP A 41 0.67 -30.63 3.38
N ALA A 42 0.55 -30.89 4.68
CA ALA A 42 0.48 -32.23 5.25
C ALA A 42 -0.63 -32.32 6.30
N ASP A 43 -1.53 -33.27 6.13
CA ASP A 43 -2.52 -33.66 7.15
C ASP A 43 -1.85 -34.67 8.09
N LEU A 44 -1.58 -34.27 9.32
CA LEU A 44 -0.92 -35.11 10.35
C LEU A 44 -1.97 -35.81 11.19
N GLY A 45 -2.58 -36.85 10.61
CA GLY A 45 -3.76 -37.53 11.18
C GLY A 45 -5.04 -36.71 10.98
N THR A 46 -6.04 -36.91 11.85
CA THR A 46 -7.37 -36.30 11.70
C THR A 46 -7.53 -34.93 12.34
N SER A 47 -6.56 -34.53 13.18
CA SER A 47 -6.67 -33.32 14.01
C SER A 47 -5.61 -32.28 13.77
N SER A 48 -4.56 -32.59 13.01
CA SER A 48 -3.44 -31.68 12.79
C SER A 48 -3.20 -31.44 11.29
N ALA A 49 -2.92 -30.19 10.90
CA ALA A 49 -2.51 -29.83 9.55
C ALA A 49 -1.30 -28.92 9.61
N LEU A 50 -0.29 -29.23 8.80
CA LEU A 50 0.94 -28.46 8.65
C LEU A 50 1.01 -27.92 7.23
N SER A 51 1.32 -26.62 7.09
CA SER A 51 1.68 -26.00 5.83
C SER A 51 3.04 -25.32 6.00
N ALA A 52 3.99 -25.59 5.12
CA ALA A 52 5.29 -24.97 5.13
C ALA A 52 5.67 -24.54 3.71
N GLY A 53 6.26 -23.38 3.56
CA GLY A 53 6.61 -22.87 2.24
C GLY A 53 7.82 -21.96 2.24
N TYR A 54 8.39 -21.87 1.03
CA TYR A 54 9.46 -20.96 0.69
C TYR A 54 9.06 -20.14 -0.54
N GLU A 55 9.30 -18.82 -0.47
CA GLU A 55 9.07 -17.88 -1.55
C GLU A 55 10.37 -17.14 -1.84
N TYR A 56 10.73 -17.08 -3.10
CA TYR A 56 11.84 -16.30 -3.63
C TYR A 56 11.34 -15.34 -4.69
N GLN A 57 11.82 -14.11 -4.65
CA GLN A 57 11.55 -13.12 -5.68
C GLN A 57 12.77 -12.25 -5.88
N ARG A 58 13.15 -12.06 -7.13
CA ARG A 58 14.15 -11.07 -7.56
C ARG A 58 13.50 -10.10 -8.53
N ILE A 59 13.73 -8.80 -8.29
CA ILE A 59 13.24 -7.70 -9.11
C ILE A 59 14.44 -6.83 -9.44
N ASP A 60 14.78 -6.76 -10.72
CA ASP A 60 15.83 -5.92 -11.26
C ASP A 60 15.18 -4.82 -12.09
N VAL A 61 15.45 -3.55 -11.76
CA VAL A 61 14.86 -2.39 -12.44
C VAL A 61 15.97 -1.52 -12.99
N ASN A 62 15.96 -1.31 -14.31
CA ASN A 62 16.87 -0.44 -15.02
C ASN A 62 16.23 0.95 -15.23
N SER A 63 17.03 1.99 -15.11
CA SER A 63 16.65 3.39 -15.27
C SER A 63 15.37 3.78 -14.51
N PRO A 64 15.23 3.41 -13.22
CA PRO A 64 14.09 3.80 -12.42
C PRO A 64 14.10 5.30 -12.17
N THR A 65 12.93 5.94 -12.23
CA THR A 65 12.78 7.33 -11.79
C THR A 65 12.78 7.40 -10.27
N TRP A 66 13.47 8.39 -9.72
CA TRP A 66 13.40 8.74 -8.32
C TRP A 66 12.79 10.14 -8.16
N GLY A 67 11.54 10.21 -7.72
CA GLY A 67 10.75 11.43 -7.79
C GLY A 67 10.10 11.63 -9.16
N GLY A 68 9.95 12.89 -9.58
CA GLY A 68 9.30 13.26 -10.82
C GLY A 68 10.00 14.43 -11.52
N LEU A 69 9.32 14.99 -12.51
CA LEU A 69 9.79 16.15 -13.29
C LEU A 69 9.49 17.44 -12.54
N PRO A 70 10.33 18.49 -12.61
CA PRO A 70 10.08 19.79 -11.99
C PRO A 70 8.73 20.37 -12.40
N ARG A 71 7.82 20.54 -11.43
CA ARG A 71 6.45 21.00 -11.71
C ARG A 71 6.36 22.47 -12.08
N TRP A 72 7.19 23.31 -11.45
CA TRP A 72 7.03 24.74 -11.48
C TRP A 72 8.20 25.48 -12.14
N ASN A 73 7.86 26.50 -12.88
CA ASN A 73 8.80 27.56 -13.17
C ASN A 73 8.95 28.51 -11.95
N THR A 74 10.03 29.29 -11.92
CA THR A 74 10.26 30.29 -10.87
C THR A 74 9.18 31.39 -10.84
N ASP A 75 8.44 31.60 -11.94
CA ASP A 75 7.30 32.52 -12.02
C ASP A 75 5.97 31.92 -11.53
N GLY A 76 5.97 30.66 -11.06
CA GLY A 76 4.79 29.94 -10.59
C GLY A 76 3.97 29.29 -11.71
N SER A 77 4.34 29.43 -12.96
CA SER A 77 3.68 28.71 -14.05
C SER A 77 4.04 27.22 -14.05
N LYS A 78 3.08 26.35 -14.38
CA LYS A 78 3.25 24.88 -14.44
C LYS A 78 4.04 24.50 -15.70
N ASN A 79 4.98 23.58 -15.55
CA ASN A 79 5.65 22.92 -16.66
C ASN A 79 4.81 21.80 -17.26
N HIS A 80 5.10 21.48 -18.53
CA HIS A 80 4.47 20.38 -19.26
C HIS A 80 5.57 19.60 -19.99
N TYR A 81 5.53 18.29 -19.88
CA TYR A 81 6.51 17.39 -20.49
C TYR A 81 5.80 16.30 -21.27
N ASP A 82 6.54 15.62 -22.15
CA ASP A 82 6.08 14.34 -22.68
C ASP A 82 5.91 13.33 -21.52
N ARG A 83 4.89 12.49 -21.61
CA ARG A 83 4.62 11.47 -20.58
C ARG A 83 5.74 10.44 -20.44
N ALA A 84 6.46 10.18 -21.52
CA ALA A 84 7.59 9.27 -21.54
C ALA A 84 8.86 9.84 -20.92
N HIS A 85 8.93 11.18 -20.76
CA HIS A 85 10.14 11.83 -20.28
C HIS A 85 10.56 11.35 -18.89
N SER A 86 11.83 10.95 -18.77
CA SER A 86 12.44 10.40 -17.56
C SER A 86 13.69 11.19 -17.17
N THR A 87 13.87 11.46 -15.88
CA THR A 87 15.12 12.03 -15.34
C THR A 87 16.14 10.96 -14.96
N ALA A 88 15.82 9.67 -15.12
CA ALA A 88 16.72 8.59 -14.77
C ALA A 88 17.89 8.48 -15.77
N PRO A 89 19.14 8.40 -15.31
CA PRO A 89 20.29 8.06 -16.16
C PRO A 89 20.31 6.60 -16.58
N ASP A 90 21.08 6.27 -17.62
CA ASP A 90 21.24 4.88 -18.09
C ASP A 90 21.94 3.97 -17.05
N TRP A 91 22.77 4.54 -16.18
CA TRP A 91 23.43 3.81 -15.10
C TRP A 91 22.53 3.55 -13.88
N ALA A 92 21.32 4.16 -13.81
CA ALA A 92 20.44 4.01 -12.65
C ALA A 92 19.82 2.61 -12.61
N TYR A 93 19.77 2.04 -11.42
CA TYR A 93 19.12 0.76 -11.16
C TYR A 93 18.54 0.68 -9.75
N ASN A 94 17.60 -0.26 -9.54
CA ASN A 94 17.02 -0.56 -8.23
C ASN A 94 16.67 -2.04 -8.14
N ASP A 95 17.59 -2.82 -7.60
CA ASP A 95 17.49 -4.26 -7.52
C ASP A 95 17.06 -4.71 -6.13
N LYS A 96 16.19 -5.71 -6.08
CA LYS A 96 15.67 -6.26 -4.82
C LYS A 96 15.61 -7.78 -4.90
N GLU A 97 16.00 -8.42 -3.81
CA GLU A 97 15.82 -9.84 -3.59
C GLU A 97 15.01 -10.07 -2.30
N ILE A 98 14.02 -10.93 -2.38
CA ILE A 98 13.11 -11.26 -1.30
C ILE A 98 13.13 -12.77 -1.08
N ASN A 99 13.48 -13.17 0.13
CA ASN A 99 13.44 -14.55 0.60
C ASN A 99 12.46 -14.65 1.76
N LYS A 100 11.53 -15.59 1.71
CA LYS A 100 10.53 -15.78 2.78
C LYS A 100 10.31 -17.26 3.02
N VAL A 101 10.39 -17.65 4.29
CA VAL A 101 9.99 -18.98 4.79
C VAL A 101 8.80 -18.78 5.71
N PHE A 102 7.81 -19.65 5.60
CA PHE A 102 6.68 -19.64 6.52
C PHE A 102 6.25 -21.06 6.90
N VAL A 103 5.67 -21.15 8.09
CA VAL A 103 5.08 -22.39 8.62
C VAL A 103 3.76 -22.02 9.28
N THR A 104 2.72 -22.79 8.98
CA THR A 104 1.42 -22.77 9.67
C THR A 104 1.11 -24.14 10.21
N LEU A 105 0.88 -24.25 11.51
CA LEU A 105 0.41 -25.47 12.18
C LEU A 105 -0.99 -25.20 12.72
N LYS A 106 -1.94 -26.06 12.37
CA LYS A 106 -3.29 -26.07 12.92
C LYS A 106 -3.50 -27.37 13.70
N GLN A 107 -4.02 -27.26 14.90
CA GLN A 107 -4.30 -28.38 15.78
C GLN A 107 -5.70 -28.27 16.35
N ARG A 108 -6.60 -29.18 16.00
CA ARG A 108 -7.87 -29.36 16.70
C ARG A 108 -7.61 -30.18 17.97
N PHE A 109 -8.12 -29.70 19.09
CA PHE A 109 -7.94 -30.38 20.38
C PHE A 109 -9.27 -30.63 21.13
N ALA A 110 -10.39 -30.12 20.60
CA ALA A 110 -11.74 -30.44 20.99
C ALA A 110 -12.69 -30.26 19.78
N ASP A 111 -13.95 -30.60 19.92
CA ASP A 111 -14.93 -30.62 18.82
C ASP A 111 -15.05 -29.24 18.12
N THR A 112 -14.98 -28.16 18.89
CA THR A 112 -15.13 -26.79 18.39
C THR A 112 -13.86 -25.95 18.49
N TRP A 113 -12.78 -26.49 19.07
CA TRP A 113 -11.55 -25.72 19.36
C TRP A 113 -10.40 -26.11 18.46
N GLN A 114 -9.73 -25.08 17.96
CA GLN A 114 -8.52 -25.20 17.17
C GLN A 114 -7.45 -24.23 17.70
N ALA A 115 -6.21 -24.68 17.78
CA ALA A 115 -5.03 -23.82 17.93
C ALA A 115 -4.36 -23.65 16.56
N THR A 116 -3.93 -22.43 16.27
CA THR A 116 -3.18 -22.10 15.06
C THR A 116 -1.88 -21.39 15.44
N MET A 117 -0.77 -21.86 14.90
CA MET A 117 0.53 -21.19 14.96
C MET A 117 0.96 -20.79 13.56
N ASN A 118 1.29 -19.52 13.37
CA ASN A 118 1.92 -19.00 12.17
C ASN A 118 3.31 -18.50 12.52
N ALA A 119 4.33 -18.91 11.78
CA ALA A 119 5.69 -18.41 11.89
C ALA A 119 6.20 -17.98 10.52
N THR A 120 6.84 -16.84 10.44
CA THR A 120 7.39 -16.30 9.19
C THR A 120 8.77 -15.70 9.44
N HIS A 121 9.71 -16.02 8.56
CA HIS A 121 10.98 -15.32 8.41
C HIS A 121 11.07 -14.75 7.00
N SER A 122 11.37 -13.45 6.88
CA SER A 122 11.54 -12.78 5.60
C SER A 122 12.81 -11.94 5.61
N GLU A 123 13.60 -12.05 4.56
CA GLU A 123 14.76 -11.21 4.31
C GLU A 123 14.60 -10.51 2.96
N ILE A 124 14.75 -9.19 2.95
CA ILE A 124 14.76 -8.35 1.76
C ILE A 124 16.14 -7.71 1.69
N THR A 125 16.87 -7.94 0.61
CA THR A 125 18.08 -7.20 0.27
C THR A 125 17.80 -6.28 -0.90
N PHE A 126 18.43 -5.12 -0.92
CA PHE A 126 18.36 -4.22 -2.05
C PHE A 126 19.70 -3.55 -2.30
N ASP A 127 19.92 -3.18 -3.55
CA ASP A 127 21.00 -2.32 -4.01
C ASP A 127 20.45 -1.40 -5.08
N SER A 128 20.71 -0.10 -4.98
CA SER A 128 20.17 0.88 -5.92
C SER A 128 21.11 2.05 -6.11
N LYS A 129 21.26 2.47 -7.36
CA LYS A 129 21.86 3.75 -7.74
C LYS A 129 20.83 4.56 -8.49
N MET A 130 20.51 5.72 -8.00
CA MET A 130 19.44 6.54 -8.58
C MET A 130 19.80 8.02 -8.55
N MET A 131 19.15 8.79 -9.43
CA MET A 131 19.19 10.24 -9.48
C MET A 131 17.78 10.81 -9.30
N TYR A 132 17.67 11.90 -8.55
CA TYR A 132 16.44 12.71 -8.50
C TYR A 132 16.74 14.16 -8.88
N VAL A 133 15.70 14.83 -9.36
CA VAL A 133 15.68 16.27 -9.59
C VAL A 133 14.62 16.87 -8.68
N ASP A 134 15.04 17.86 -7.87
CA ASP A 134 14.15 18.66 -7.02
C ASP A 134 14.49 20.14 -7.23
N ALA A 135 13.77 20.79 -8.14
CA ALA A 135 14.10 22.11 -8.61
C ALA A 135 12.90 22.85 -9.20
N TYR A 136 13.07 24.15 -9.39
CA TYR A 136 12.26 25.01 -10.26
C TYR A 136 12.99 25.24 -11.58
N VAL A 137 12.25 25.56 -12.64
CA VAL A 137 12.85 25.90 -13.93
C VAL A 137 12.82 27.43 -14.11
N ASN A 138 13.96 28.06 -14.38
CA ASN A 138 13.96 29.41 -14.89
C ASN A 138 13.45 29.39 -16.35
N LYS A 139 12.24 29.86 -16.56
CA LYS A 139 11.55 29.75 -17.84
C LYS A 139 12.28 30.40 -19.02
N ALA A 140 13.01 31.47 -18.79
CA ALA A 140 13.73 32.19 -19.83
C ALA A 140 15.01 31.47 -20.27
N ALA A 141 15.76 30.92 -19.32
CA ALA A 141 17.04 30.25 -19.57
C ALA A 141 16.92 28.73 -19.70
N GLY A 142 15.83 28.14 -19.23
CA GLY A 142 15.69 26.69 -19.08
C GLY A 142 16.54 26.10 -17.95
N MET A 143 17.30 26.91 -17.24
CA MET A 143 18.18 26.45 -16.15
C MET A 143 17.36 26.02 -14.93
N LEU A 144 17.81 24.96 -14.27
CA LEU A 144 17.25 24.57 -12.99
C LEU A 144 17.72 25.51 -11.88
N VAL A 145 16.83 25.77 -10.93
CA VAL A 145 17.10 26.56 -9.72
C VAL A 145 16.67 25.71 -8.52
N GLY A 146 17.60 25.45 -7.62
CA GLY A 146 17.38 24.63 -6.44
C GLY A 146 16.33 25.22 -5.50
N PRO A 147 15.54 24.39 -4.83
CA PRO A 147 14.48 24.86 -3.93
C PRO A 147 15.02 25.56 -2.69
N TYR A 148 16.29 25.38 -2.40
CA TYR A 148 16.95 25.88 -1.20
C TYR A 148 17.97 27.00 -1.46
N SER A 149 18.10 27.46 -2.70
CA SER A 149 19.07 28.51 -3.07
C SER A 149 18.94 29.83 -2.28
N SER A 150 17.75 30.08 -1.69
CA SER A 150 17.51 31.23 -0.82
C SER A 150 18.08 31.10 0.60
N TYR A 151 18.52 29.93 0.99
CA TYR A 151 19.08 29.66 2.33
C TYR A 151 20.59 29.91 2.43
N GLY A 152 21.26 30.24 1.32
CA GLY A 152 22.66 30.62 1.28
C GLY A 152 23.54 29.76 0.37
N PRO A 153 24.85 30.05 0.28
CA PRO A 153 25.79 29.29 -0.52
C PRO A 153 25.85 27.82 -0.09
N GLY A 154 25.85 26.91 -1.06
CA GLY A 154 25.84 25.45 -0.85
C GLY A 154 24.47 24.81 -0.87
N TYR A 155 23.38 25.59 -0.96
CA TYR A 155 22.00 25.12 -1.13
C TYR A 155 21.46 25.34 -2.55
N ASP A 156 22.34 25.55 -3.50
CA ASP A 156 22.03 25.80 -4.91
C ASP A 156 21.93 24.49 -5.75
N TYR A 157 22.05 23.33 -5.13
CA TYR A 157 21.87 22.04 -5.81
C TYR A 157 20.42 21.86 -6.27
N VAL A 158 20.26 21.16 -7.39
CA VAL A 158 18.98 20.96 -8.11
C VAL A 158 18.51 19.51 -8.08
N GLY A 159 19.23 18.67 -7.38
CA GLY A 159 18.95 17.26 -7.24
C GLY A 159 20.05 16.54 -6.50
N GLY A 160 20.03 15.22 -6.60
CA GLY A 160 21.06 14.40 -6.00
C GLY A 160 21.13 13.03 -6.65
N THR A 161 22.28 12.39 -6.46
CA THR A 161 22.50 10.98 -6.78
C THR A 161 22.71 10.22 -5.48
N GLY A 162 22.17 9.01 -5.41
CA GLY A 162 22.28 8.16 -4.23
C GLY A 162 22.61 6.74 -4.61
N TRP A 163 23.64 6.18 -3.97
CA TRP A 163 23.89 4.76 -3.95
C TRP A 163 23.48 4.21 -2.58
N ASN A 164 22.41 3.42 -2.57
CA ASN A 164 21.80 2.88 -1.35
C ASN A 164 21.79 1.36 -1.43
N SER A 165 22.23 0.71 -0.36
CA SER A 165 22.16 -0.74 -0.23
C SER A 165 21.73 -1.13 1.17
N GLY A 166 21.22 -2.33 1.33
CA GLY A 166 20.85 -2.77 2.67
C GLY A 166 20.03 -4.02 2.73
N LYS A 167 19.59 -4.27 3.95
CA LYS A 167 18.88 -5.48 4.32
C LYS A 167 17.78 -5.17 5.33
N ARG A 168 16.60 -5.75 5.10
CA ARG A 168 15.50 -5.82 6.06
C ARG A 168 15.24 -7.26 6.41
N LYS A 169 15.22 -7.59 7.70
CA LYS A 169 14.82 -8.89 8.24
C LYS A 169 13.57 -8.76 9.06
N VAL A 170 12.62 -9.66 8.87
CA VAL A 170 11.38 -9.72 9.65
C VAL A 170 11.18 -11.14 10.15
N ASP A 171 11.10 -11.28 11.47
CA ASP A 171 10.68 -12.49 12.15
C ASP A 171 9.32 -12.25 12.80
N ALA A 172 8.35 -13.12 12.56
CA ALA A 172 7.03 -13.01 13.17
C ALA A 172 6.50 -14.38 13.59
N VAL A 173 5.87 -14.42 14.76
CA VAL A 173 5.14 -15.59 15.26
C VAL A 173 3.80 -15.11 15.81
N ASP A 174 2.73 -15.80 15.43
CA ASP A 174 1.39 -15.60 15.94
C ASP A 174 0.83 -16.96 16.38
N LEU A 175 0.35 -17.01 17.63
CA LEU A 175 -0.24 -18.20 18.22
C LEU A 175 -1.60 -17.83 18.78
N PHE A 176 -2.65 -18.51 18.33
CA PHE A 176 -3.98 -18.30 18.86
C PHE A 176 -4.78 -19.60 18.91
N ALA A 177 -5.78 -19.60 19.79
CA ALA A 177 -6.80 -20.62 19.85
C ALA A 177 -8.17 -19.97 19.66
N ASP A 178 -9.01 -20.60 18.87
CA ASP A 178 -10.39 -20.19 18.63
C ASP A 178 -11.33 -21.37 18.74
N GLY A 179 -12.57 -21.09 19.19
CA GLY A 179 -13.56 -22.16 19.33
C GLY A 179 -14.89 -21.66 19.89
N GLY A 180 -15.85 -22.60 19.89
CA GLY A 180 -17.16 -22.38 20.48
C GLY A 180 -17.18 -22.74 21.97
N TYR A 181 -18.03 -22.05 22.73
CA TYR A 181 -18.33 -22.34 24.12
C TYR A 181 -19.80 -22.05 24.42
N ASP A 182 -20.38 -22.82 25.36
CA ASP A 182 -21.76 -22.65 25.76
C ASP A 182 -21.86 -21.79 27.02
N LEU A 183 -22.70 -20.78 26.96
CA LEU A 183 -23.00 -19.90 28.09
C LEU A 183 -24.47 -19.46 28.01
N PHE A 184 -25.20 -19.54 29.13
CA PHE A 184 -26.62 -19.19 29.23
C PHE A 184 -27.52 -19.89 28.19
N GLY A 185 -27.20 -21.17 27.86
CA GLY A 185 -27.94 -21.98 26.90
C GLY A 185 -27.76 -21.58 25.43
N ARG A 186 -26.74 -20.81 25.12
CA ARG A 186 -26.39 -20.38 23.76
C ARG A 186 -24.92 -20.63 23.44
N GLN A 187 -24.63 -20.94 22.20
CA GLN A 187 -23.26 -21.06 21.70
C GLN A 187 -22.66 -19.70 21.35
N HIS A 188 -21.46 -19.49 21.84
CA HIS A 188 -20.64 -18.30 21.62
C HIS A 188 -19.30 -18.68 21.02
N ASN A 189 -18.56 -17.73 20.47
CA ASN A 189 -17.21 -17.98 19.96
C ASN A 189 -16.19 -17.14 20.76
N LEU A 190 -15.04 -17.71 21.04
CA LEU A 190 -13.91 -17.06 21.69
C LEU A 190 -12.65 -17.28 20.86
N MET A 191 -11.86 -16.23 20.73
CA MET A 191 -10.49 -16.29 20.24
C MET A 191 -9.59 -15.67 21.29
N ILE A 192 -8.44 -16.29 21.59
CA ILE A 192 -7.39 -15.76 22.43
C ILE A 192 -6.04 -16.07 21.80
N GLY A 193 -5.14 -15.08 21.79
CA GLY A 193 -3.85 -15.28 21.14
C GLY A 193 -2.78 -14.31 21.59
N THR A 194 -1.57 -14.59 21.14
CA THR A 194 -0.38 -13.79 21.35
C THR A 194 0.43 -13.71 20.07
N SER A 195 1.04 -12.55 19.81
CA SER A 195 1.91 -12.39 18.67
C SER A 195 3.21 -11.69 19.04
N TYR A 196 4.27 -12.03 18.33
CA TYR A 196 5.57 -11.39 18.38
C TYR A 196 6.07 -11.09 16.99
N SER A 197 6.59 -9.88 16.75
CA SER A 197 7.34 -9.56 15.55
C SER A 197 8.57 -8.75 15.87
N LYS A 198 9.64 -9.00 15.10
CA LYS A 198 10.89 -8.24 15.12
C LYS A 198 11.27 -7.90 13.69
N GLN A 199 11.48 -6.61 13.44
CA GLN A 199 12.00 -6.12 12.17
C GLN A 199 13.34 -5.42 12.44
N ASN A 200 14.38 -5.79 11.69
CA ASN A 200 15.65 -5.09 11.67
C ASN A 200 15.89 -4.54 10.27
N ASN A 201 16.20 -3.23 10.20
CA ASN A 201 16.58 -2.54 8.97
C ASN A 201 18.02 -2.07 9.13
N ARG A 202 18.90 -2.47 8.21
CA ARG A 202 20.28 -2.02 8.18
C ARG A 202 20.63 -1.54 6.79
N TYR A 203 20.80 -0.21 6.64
CA TYR A 203 20.97 0.46 5.36
C TYR A 203 22.25 1.28 5.34
N PHE A 204 22.87 1.29 4.17
CA PHE A 204 24.08 2.05 3.88
C PHE A 204 23.78 3.00 2.72
N SER A 205 24.44 4.15 2.71
CA SER A 205 24.27 5.13 1.64
C SER A 205 25.55 5.88 1.33
N SER A 206 25.68 6.29 0.08
CA SER A 206 26.63 7.28 -0.41
C SER A 206 25.86 8.28 -1.27
N TRP A 207 26.11 9.58 -1.08
CA TRP A 207 25.34 10.66 -1.69
C TRP A 207 26.22 11.68 -2.34
N ALA A 208 25.72 12.30 -3.44
CA ALA A 208 26.30 13.50 -4.02
C ALA A 208 25.17 14.44 -4.48
N ASN A 209 25.39 15.74 -4.36
CA ASN A 209 24.50 16.75 -4.90
C ASN A 209 24.69 16.88 -6.41
N VAL A 210 23.64 17.31 -7.10
CA VAL A 210 23.65 17.67 -8.52
C VAL A 210 23.44 19.16 -8.63
N PHE A 211 24.34 19.85 -9.34
CA PHE A 211 24.32 21.31 -9.48
C PHE A 211 23.75 21.76 -10.85
N PRO A 212 23.26 23.00 -10.96
CA PRO A 212 22.65 23.50 -12.19
C PRO A 212 23.53 23.37 -13.44
N ASP A 213 24.83 23.63 -13.29
CA ASP A 213 25.79 23.62 -14.41
C ASP A 213 26.03 22.20 -14.96
N GLU A 214 25.84 21.16 -14.12
CA GLU A 214 25.95 19.76 -14.53
C GLU A 214 24.75 19.32 -15.40
N VAL A 215 23.59 19.94 -15.20
CA VAL A 215 22.36 19.68 -15.96
C VAL A 215 22.25 20.59 -17.19
N GLY A 216 22.68 21.82 -17.06
CA GLY A 216 22.52 22.86 -18.10
C GLY A 216 21.04 23.22 -18.28
N SER A 217 20.63 23.51 -19.53
CA SER A 217 19.22 23.79 -19.82
C SER A 217 18.39 22.51 -19.73
N PHE A 218 17.41 22.49 -18.84
CA PHE A 218 16.51 21.35 -18.63
C PHE A 218 15.65 21.04 -19.86
N TYR A 219 15.41 22.03 -20.72
CA TYR A 219 14.66 21.81 -21.98
C TYR A 219 15.42 20.96 -23.00
N SER A 220 16.74 20.91 -22.90
CA SER A 220 17.61 20.07 -23.75
C SER A 220 18.35 18.98 -22.95
N PHE A 221 18.05 18.83 -21.68
CA PHE A 221 18.70 17.87 -20.80
C PHE A 221 18.41 16.44 -21.24
N ASN A 222 19.47 15.70 -21.53
CA ASN A 222 19.39 14.27 -21.80
C ASN A 222 19.89 13.50 -20.58
N SER A 223 19.00 13.08 -19.74
CA SER A 223 19.35 12.31 -18.53
C SER A 223 20.04 10.98 -18.82
N ALA A 224 19.82 10.37 -19.98
CA ALA A 224 20.46 9.12 -20.36
C ALA A 224 21.99 9.20 -20.24
N THR A 225 22.56 10.29 -20.73
CA THR A 225 23.99 10.51 -20.78
C THR A 225 24.56 11.25 -19.56
N PHE A 226 23.74 11.50 -18.53
CA PHE A 226 24.23 12.12 -17.30
C PHE A 226 25.31 11.21 -16.67
N PRO A 227 26.50 11.75 -16.37
CA PRO A 227 27.61 10.92 -15.91
C PRO A 227 27.33 10.29 -14.54
N GLU A 228 27.76 9.04 -14.39
CA GLU A 228 27.69 8.40 -13.09
C GLU A 228 28.62 9.11 -12.09
N THR A 229 28.10 9.36 -10.91
CA THR A 229 28.87 9.97 -9.82
C THR A 229 30.06 9.09 -9.42
N SER A 230 31.19 9.71 -9.11
CA SER A 230 32.30 9.02 -8.44
C SER A 230 31.92 8.74 -6.97
N TRP A 231 31.44 7.53 -6.73
CA TRP A 231 30.94 7.12 -5.43
C TRP A 231 32.06 7.03 -4.38
N GLY A 232 31.88 7.72 -3.25
CA GLY A 232 32.64 7.44 -2.05
C GLY A 232 32.16 6.13 -1.37
N PRO A 233 32.87 5.66 -0.32
CA PRO A 233 32.41 4.49 0.44
C PRO A 233 31.05 4.78 1.06
N GLN A 234 30.14 3.78 1.00
CA GLN A 234 28.87 3.89 1.70
C GLN A 234 29.07 3.96 3.21
N SER A 235 28.35 4.84 3.87
CA SER A 235 28.27 4.95 5.34
C SER A 235 26.98 4.31 5.83
N LEU A 236 26.98 3.86 7.10
CA LEU A 236 25.79 3.34 7.75
C LEU A 236 24.76 4.48 7.93
N ALA A 237 23.65 4.42 7.20
CA ALA A 237 22.60 5.42 7.22
C ALA A 237 21.49 5.08 8.22
N GLN A 238 21.21 3.78 8.43
CA GLN A 238 20.15 3.31 9.31
C GLN A 238 20.52 1.94 9.87
N ASP A 239 20.37 1.78 11.17
CA ASP A 239 20.37 0.47 11.86
C ASP A 239 19.31 0.54 12.94
N ASP A 240 18.11 0.10 12.64
CA ASP A 240 17.00 0.10 13.57
C ASP A 240 16.40 -1.29 13.78
N THR A 241 15.90 -1.50 14.96
CA THR A 241 15.16 -2.70 15.32
C THR A 241 13.83 -2.32 15.93
N THR A 242 12.75 -2.68 15.26
CA THR A 242 11.38 -2.56 15.76
C THR A 242 10.91 -3.90 16.29
N ARG A 243 10.28 -3.90 17.48
CA ARG A 243 9.68 -5.10 18.09
C ARG A 243 8.25 -4.80 18.47
N MET A 244 7.36 -5.75 18.24
CA MET A 244 5.98 -5.70 18.72
C MET A 244 5.62 -7.01 19.38
N LYS A 245 5.11 -6.93 20.61
CA LYS A 245 4.55 -8.04 21.37
C LYS A 245 3.09 -7.71 21.64
N SER A 246 2.22 -8.68 21.45
CA SER A 246 0.79 -8.44 21.66
C SER A 246 0.13 -9.63 22.34
N LEU A 247 -0.85 -9.34 23.19
CA LEU A 247 -1.80 -10.29 23.73
C LEU A 247 -3.19 -9.81 23.34
N TYR A 248 -4.04 -10.71 22.84
CA TYR A 248 -5.37 -10.34 22.38
C TYR A 248 -6.42 -11.39 22.69
N ALA A 249 -7.65 -10.94 22.86
CA ALA A 249 -8.81 -11.79 22.97
C ALA A 249 -10.00 -11.12 22.28
N ALA A 250 -10.87 -11.92 21.69
CA ALA A 250 -12.13 -11.47 21.12
C ALA A 250 -13.21 -12.54 21.33
N THR A 251 -14.44 -12.10 21.62
CA THR A 251 -15.57 -13.01 21.77
C THR A 251 -16.76 -12.47 20.99
N ARG A 252 -17.52 -13.39 20.38
CA ARG A 252 -18.82 -13.11 19.77
C ARG A 252 -19.89 -13.79 20.61
N PHE A 253 -20.67 -12.97 21.30
CA PHE A 253 -21.82 -13.40 22.07
C PHE A 253 -23.07 -13.44 21.18
N SER A 254 -23.75 -14.57 21.12
CA SER A 254 -25.10 -14.69 20.57
C SER A 254 -26.10 -14.34 21.67
N LEU A 255 -26.45 -13.06 21.81
CA LEU A 255 -27.35 -12.57 22.87
C LEU A 255 -28.79 -13.05 22.64
N LEU A 256 -29.23 -12.92 21.40
CA LEU A 256 -30.49 -13.44 20.86
C LEU A 256 -30.20 -14.08 19.50
N ASP A 257 -31.15 -14.80 18.90
CA ASP A 257 -30.94 -15.37 17.57
C ASP A 257 -30.55 -14.30 16.52
N PRO A 258 -31.23 -13.11 16.49
CA PRO A 258 -30.84 -12.06 15.56
C PRO A 258 -29.81 -11.07 16.13
N LEU A 259 -29.33 -11.22 17.40
CA LEU A 259 -28.50 -10.19 18.03
C LEU A 259 -27.15 -10.73 18.52
N HIS A 260 -26.08 -10.21 17.96
CA HIS A 260 -24.72 -10.61 18.26
C HIS A 260 -23.91 -9.43 18.77
N LEU A 261 -23.26 -9.60 19.93
CA LEU A 261 -22.31 -8.64 20.50
C LEU A 261 -20.90 -9.19 20.32
N ILE A 262 -20.03 -8.39 19.72
CA ILE A 262 -18.61 -8.73 19.54
C ILE A 262 -17.81 -7.79 20.44
N LEU A 263 -16.98 -8.36 21.30
CA LEU A 263 -16.06 -7.61 22.15
C LEU A 263 -14.64 -8.13 21.91
N GLY A 264 -13.70 -7.23 21.83
CA GLY A 264 -12.30 -7.59 21.67
C GLY A 264 -11.38 -6.59 22.35
N VAL A 265 -10.20 -7.06 22.71
CA VAL A 265 -9.14 -6.25 23.28
C VAL A 265 -7.78 -6.76 22.79
N ARG A 266 -6.88 -5.84 22.47
CA ARG A 266 -5.49 -6.16 22.16
C ARG A 266 -4.57 -5.25 22.96
N TYR A 267 -3.70 -5.83 23.76
CA TYR A 267 -2.60 -5.14 24.40
C TYR A 267 -1.37 -5.24 23.52
N ASN A 268 -0.73 -4.11 23.23
CA ASN A 268 0.47 -4.01 22.42
C ASN A 268 1.61 -3.42 23.25
N ASN A 269 2.78 -4.04 23.19
CA ASN A 269 4.04 -3.47 23.61
C ASN A 269 4.89 -3.29 22.34
N TRP A 270 5.11 -2.04 21.95
CA TRP A 270 5.90 -1.67 20.79
C TRP A 270 7.19 -0.98 21.20
N SER A 271 8.29 -1.34 20.58
CA SER A 271 9.56 -0.66 20.79
C SER A 271 10.33 -0.48 19.49
N ILE A 272 11.07 0.62 19.41
CA ILE A 272 12.07 0.88 18.37
C ILE A 272 13.38 1.26 19.00
N GLU A 273 14.46 0.68 18.50
CA GLU A 273 15.84 0.96 18.85
C GLU A 273 16.59 1.35 17.58
N THR A 274 17.21 2.51 17.58
CA THR A 274 17.98 3.07 16.46
C THR A 274 19.41 3.34 16.92
N LEU A 275 20.28 3.83 16.05
CA LEU A 275 21.66 4.21 16.38
C LEU A 275 21.76 5.24 17.52
N THR A 276 20.76 6.10 17.67
CA THR A 276 20.82 7.26 18.57
C THR A 276 19.67 7.35 19.56
N TYR A 277 18.65 6.49 19.44
CA TYR A 277 17.43 6.63 20.21
C TYR A 277 16.71 5.28 20.40
N THR A 278 16.11 5.12 21.58
CA THR A 278 15.22 3.99 21.91
C THR A 278 13.91 4.53 22.44
N MET A 279 12.80 3.98 21.96
CA MET A 279 11.45 4.28 22.44
C MET A 279 10.67 3.00 22.66
N GLU A 280 9.94 2.95 23.77
CA GLU A 280 8.98 1.88 24.06
C GLU A 280 7.62 2.49 24.40
N LYS A 281 6.55 1.91 23.87
CA LYS A 281 5.16 2.32 24.11
C LYS A 281 4.26 1.12 24.27
N ASN A 282 3.42 1.19 25.29
CA ASN A 282 2.34 0.24 25.53
C ASN A 282 1.01 0.88 25.14
N HIS A 283 0.14 0.11 24.52
CA HIS A 283 -1.20 0.59 24.18
C HIS A 283 -2.21 -0.56 24.16
N THR A 284 -3.39 -0.28 24.69
CA THR A 284 -4.52 -1.22 24.65
C THR A 284 -5.54 -0.71 23.65
N THR A 285 -5.88 -1.53 22.65
CA THR A 285 -6.86 -1.24 21.63
C THR A 285 -8.12 -2.07 21.89
N PRO A 286 -9.19 -1.48 22.45
CA PRO A 286 -10.48 -2.13 22.55
C PRO A 286 -11.23 -2.12 21.22
N TYR A 287 -12.09 -3.10 21.04
CA TYR A 287 -13.04 -3.22 19.95
C TYR A 287 -14.40 -3.63 20.50
N ALA A 288 -15.48 -3.05 19.99
CA ALA A 288 -16.85 -3.45 20.28
C ALA A 288 -17.69 -3.37 19.01
N GLY A 289 -18.55 -4.36 18.79
CA GLY A 289 -19.47 -4.40 17.66
C GLY A 289 -20.80 -5.03 18.06
N LEU A 290 -21.88 -4.48 17.55
CA LEU A 290 -23.22 -5.03 17.69
C LEU A 290 -23.77 -5.26 16.29
N VAL A 291 -24.24 -6.47 16.04
CA VAL A 291 -24.88 -6.88 14.79
C VAL A 291 -26.28 -7.35 15.09
N TYR A 292 -27.24 -6.82 14.34
CA TYR A 292 -28.65 -7.20 14.44
C TYR A 292 -29.13 -7.68 13.07
N ASP A 293 -29.49 -8.94 12.98
CA ASP A 293 -30.07 -9.56 11.79
C ASP A 293 -31.57 -9.20 11.76
N ILE A 294 -31.92 -8.25 10.87
CA ILE A 294 -33.29 -7.75 10.72
C ILE A 294 -34.19 -8.86 10.15
N ASN A 295 -33.64 -9.61 9.20
CA ASN A 295 -34.22 -10.81 8.60
C ASN A 295 -33.11 -11.60 7.88
N ASP A 296 -33.46 -12.66 7.17
CA ASP A 296 -32.51 -13.55 6.49
C ASP A 296 -31.63 -12.86 5.45
N SER A 297 -32.04 -11.67 4.97
CA SER A 297 -31.33 -10.92 3.93
C SER A 297 -30.71 -9.60 4.40
N TRP A 298 -31.09 -9.08 5.56
CA TRP A 298 -30.65 -7.78 6.03
C TRP A 298 -30.10 -7.81 7.44
N SER A 299 -28.93 -7.22 7.63
CA SER A 299 -28.36 -6.96 8.95
C SER A 299 -27.94 -5.50 9.12
N ALA A 300 -28.16 -4.95 10.31
CA ALA A 300 -27.64 -3.68 10.73
C ALA A 300 -26.50 -3.90 11.71
N TYR A 301 -25.49 -3.02 11.68
CA TYR A 301 -24.39 -3.10 12.64
C TYR A 301 -23.93 -1.72 13.09
N THR A 302 -23.31 -1.70 14.27
CA THR A 302 -22.52 -0.58 14.74
C THR A 302 -21.22 -1.10 15.34
N SER A 303 -20.13 -0.37 15.16
CA SER A 303 -18.83 -0.75 15.72
C SER A 303 -18.06 0.43 16.28
N TYR A 304 -17.21 0.12 17.24
CA TYR A 304 -16.20 0.98 17.81
C TYR A 304 -14.87 0.26 17.75
N THR A 305 -13.83 0.93 17.25
CA THR A 305 -12.46 0.38 17.18
C THR A 305 -11.48 1.47 17.59
N SER A 306 -10.58 1.14 18.50
CA SER A 306 -9.42 1.99 18.80
C SER A 306 -8.28 1.70 17.83
N VAL A 307 -7.52 2.74 17.49
CA VAL A 307 -6.38 2.69 16.56
C VAL A 307 -5.09 2.98 17.30
N PHE A 308 -4.05 2.22 17.01
CA PHE A 308 -2.69 2.44 17.48
C PHE A 308 -1.72 2.26 16.30
N GLN A 309 -1.04 3.33 15.89
CA GLN A 309 -0.12 3.31 14.77
C GLN A 309 1.18 4.01 15.15
N PRO A 310 2.27 3.28 15.36
CA PRO A 310 3.60 3.87 15.50
C PRO A 310 3.98 4.72 14.29
N GLN A 311 4.71 5.82 14.53
CA GLN A 311 5.16 6.71 13.47
C GLN A 311 6.67 6.95 13.57
N ASN A 312 7.29 7.18 12.42
CA ASN A 312 8.73 7.44 12.27
C ASN A 312 9.08 8.92 12.19
N LYS A 313 8.13 9.80 12.45
CA LYS A 313 8.32 11.25 12.43
C LYS A 313 9.02 11.70 13.71
N ARG A 314 9.91 12.71 13.57
CA ARG A 314 10.70 13.27 14.68
C ARG A 314 10.37 14.75 14.90
N ASP A 315 10.47 15.20 16.15
CA ASP A 315 10.33 16.61 16.50
C ASP A 315 11.61 17.41 16.20
N SER A 316 11.60 18.71 16.48
CA SER A 316 12.75 19.59 16.26
C SER A 316 13.98 19.24 17.13
N SER A 317 13.84 18.39 18.14
CA SER A 317 14.95 17.85 18.94
C SER A 317 15.47 16.51 18.42
N GLY A 318 14.90 15.99 17.32
CA GLY A 318 15.24 14.69 16.76
C GLY A 318 14.59 13.49 17.45
N LYS A 319 13.68 13.72 18.42
CA LYS A 319 12.98 12.68 19.15
C LYS A 319 11.75 12.20 18.36
N TYR A 320 11.54 10.88 18.30
CA TYR A 320 10.34 10.31 17.68
C TYR A 320 9.06 10.77 18.37
N LEU A 321 8.06 11.15 17.56
CA LEU A 321 6.74 11.49 18.07
C LEU A 321 6.05 10.25 18.67
N THR A 322 5.11 10.49 19.57
CA THR A 322 4.27 9.43 20.11
C THR A 322 3.46 8.78 18.98
N PRO A 323 3.14 7.48 19.09
CA PRO A 323 2.27 6.81 18.12
C PRO A 323 0.95 7.56 17.91
N VAL A 324 0.45 7.54 16.69
CA VAL A 324 -0.90 8.01 16.38
C VAL A 324 -1.89 7.08 17.07
N THR A 325 -2.82 7.66 17.79
CA THR A 325 -3.94 6.96 18.42
C THR A 325 -5.26 7.52 17.86
N GLY A 326 -6.36 6.82 18.04
CA GLY A 326 -7.64 7.31 17.60
C GLY A 326 -8.76 6.32 17.81
N ASN A 327 -9.96 6.76 17.44
CA ASN A 327 -11.17 5.98 17.55
C ASN A 327 -11.91 5.99 16.21
N ASN A 328 -12.43 4.84 15.81
CA ASN A 328 -13.32 4.72 14.68
C ASN A 328 -14.69 4.26 15.16
N TYR A 329 -15.71 4.98 14.72
CA TYR A 329 -17.12 4.68 14.94
C TYR A 329 -17.76 4.44 13.58
N GLU A 330 -18.50 3.35 13.46
CA GLU A 330 -19.18 3.00 12.23
C GLU A 330 -20.58 2.49 12.52
N VAL A 331 -21.52 2.83 11.65
CA VAL A 331 -22.86 2.26 11.61
C VAL A 331 -23.19 1.94 10.17
N GLY A 332 -23.74 0.75 9.93
CA GLY A 332 -24.05 0.34 8.58
C GLY A 332 -25.15 -0.69 8.46
N LEU A 333 -25.53 -0.89 7.20
CA LEU A 333 -26.47 -1.92 6.76
C LEU A 333 -25.76 -2.82 5.77
N LYS A 334 -25.97 -4.13 5.92
CA LYS A 334 -25.54 -5.15 4.96
C LYS A 334 -26.76 -5.88 4.46
N SER A 335 -26.72 -6.27 3.21
CA SER A 335 -27.76 -7.15 2.68
C SER A 335 -27.20 -8.18 1.73
N ASP A 336 -27.79 -9.37 1.81
CA ASP A 336 -27.54 -10.52 0.95
C ASP A 336 -28.75 -10.79 0.08
N TRP A 337 -28.53 -10.92 -1.21
CA TRP A 337 -29.54 -11.12 -2.22
C TRP A 337 -29.24 -12.39 -3.02
N MET A 338 -30.30 -13.02 -3.56
CA MET A 338 -30.14 -14.15 -4.48
C MET A 338 -29.30 -15.30 -3.88
N ASP A 339 -29.63 -15.72 -2.65
CA ASP A 339 -28.91 -16.74 -1.90
C ASP A 339 -27.43 -16.38 -1.69
N SER A 340 -27.18 -15.15 -1.23
CA SER A 340 -25.84 -14.57 -0.96
C SER A 340 -24.92 -14.45 -2.20
N ARG A 341 -25.48 -14.52 -3.42
CA ARG A 341 -24.71 -14.30 -4.64
C ARG A 341 -24.43 -12.82 -4.94
N LEU A 342 -25.20 -11.92 -4.34
CA LEU A 342 -25.02 -10.47 -4.43
C LEU A 342 -25.10 -9.89 -3.04
N THR A 343 -24.08 -9.14 -2.64
CA THR A 343 -24.02 -8.46 -1.34
C THR A 343 -24.01 -6.95 -1.55
N THR A 344 -24.66 -6.21 -0.67
CA THR A 344 -24.58 -4.75 -0.60
C THR A 344 -24.22 -4.29 0.80
N THR A 345 -23.45 -3.21 0.90
CA THR A 345 -23.07 -2.58 2.17
C THR A 345 -23.21 -1.08 2.06
N LEU A 346 -23.84 -0.47 3.06
CA LEU A 346 -23.86 0.98 3.25
C LEU A 346 -23.33 1.26 4.65
N ALA A 347 -22.27 2.06 4.74
CA ALA A 347 -21.64 2.43 6.00
C ALA A 347 -21.51 3.94 6.14
N LEU A 348 -21.75 4.46 7.35
CA LEU A 348 -21.38 5.79 7.80
C LEU A 348 -20.28 5.65 8.83
N PHE A 349 -19.20 6.38 8.68
CA PHE A 349 -18.05 6.29 9.57
C PHE A 349 -17.58 7.66 10.08
N ARG A 350 -16.96 7.63 11.26
CA ARG A 350 -16.24 8.75 11.85
C ARG A 350 -14.97 8.24 12.51
N ILE A 351 -13.83 8.73 12.04
CA ILE A 351 -12.49 8.43 12.55
C ILE A 351 -11.94 9.69 13.19
N GLU A 352 -11.57 9.60 14.46
CA GLU A 352 -10.89 10.64 15.22
C GLU A 352 -9.43 10.21 15.41
N GLN A 353 -8.48 11.10 15.16
CA GLN A 353 -7.05 10.81 15.29
C GLN A 353 -6.37 11.86 16.15
N ASP A 354 -5.57 11.39 17.08
CA ASP A 354 -4.71 12.17 17.95
C ASP A 354 -3.23 11.85 17.69
N ASN A 355 -2.34 12.76 18.05
CA ASN A 355 -0.91 12.66 17.84
C ASN A 355 -0.48 12.54 16.37
N LEU A 356 -1.27 13.01 15.42
CA LEU A 356 -0.87 13.00 14.02
C LEU A 356 0.35 13.91 13.80
N GLY A 357 1.43 13.37 13.22
CA GLY A 357 2.62 14.16 12.95
C GLY A 357 2.42 15.13 11.79
N GLN A 358 2.43 16.42 12.06
CA GLN A 358 2.35 17.53 11.10
C GLN A 358 3.74 18.17 10.95
N ALA A 359 4.18 18.39 9.71
CA ALA A 359 5.43 19.09 9.44
C ALA A 359 5.38 20.53 9.97
N THR A 360 6.44 20.96 10.66
CA THR A 360 6.54 22.32 11.22
C THR A 360 6.99 23.36 10.18
N GLY A 361 7.47 22.91 9.02
CA GLY A 361 8.18 23.75 8.02
C GLY A 361 9.65 23.97 8.38
N GLY A 362 10.12 23.51 9.52
CA GLY A 362 11.52 23.54 9.94
C GLY A 362 12.21 22.20 9.75
N GLN A 363 13.52 22.20 9.96
CA GLN A 363 14.37 21.00 9.92
C GLN A 363 14.87 20.66 11.32
N ILE A 364 15.23 19.40 11.52
CA ILE A 364 15.90 18.96 12.74
C ILE A 364 17.36 19.45 12.66
N PRO A 365 17.88 20.18 13.67
CA PRO A 365 19.27 20.60 13.71
C PRO A 365 20.22 19.42 13.50
N ASP A 366 21.30 19.64 12.75
CA ASP A 366 22.37 18.66 12.49
C ASP A 366 21.92 17.35 11.80
N SER A 367 20.77 17.34 11.11
CA SER A 367 20.13 16.17 10.50
C SER A 367 20.20 16.08 8.99
N ASN A 368 21.10 16.77 8.30
CA ASN A 368 21.18 16.81 6.83
C ASN A 368 19.85 17.18 6.15
N GLY A 369 19.07 18.09 6.76
CA GLY A 369 17.84 18.61 6.17
C GLY A 369 16.57 17.80 6.48
N GLU A 370 16.60 16.88 7.43
CA GLU A 370 15.40 16.15 7.80
C GLU A 370 14.33 17.09 8.39
N ALA A 371 13.11 16.97 7.87
CA ALA A 371 11.98 17.79 8.32
C ALA A 371 11.60 17.51 9.77
N ALA A 372 11.37 18.56 10.54
CA ALA A 372 10.84 18.49 11.89
C ALA A 372 9.30 18.44 11.88
N TYR A 373 8.73 17.68 12.80
CA TYR A 373 7.29 17.48 12.96
C TYR A 373 6.84 17.87 14.37
N LYS A 374 5.57 18.16 14.52
CA LYS A 374 4.86 18.28 15.80
C LYS A 374 3.64 17.38 15.80
N THR A 375 3.19 16.94 16.97
CA THR A 375 1.91 16.26 17.09
C THR A 375 0.77 17.28 16.97
N VAL A 376 -0.29 16.90 16.27
CA VAL A 376 -1.58 17.59 16.25
C VAL A 376 -2.67 16.60 16.62
N ASP A 377 -3.61 17.06 17.43
CA ASP A 377 -4.73 16.28 17.91
C ASP A 377 -6.03 16.77 17.25
N GLY A 378 -7.07 15.92 17.32
CA GLY A 378 -8.41 16.31 16.88
C GLY A 378 -8.61 16.32 15.38
N THR A 379 -7.81 15.56 14.61
CA THR A 379 -8.15 15.36 13.20
C THR A 379 -9.33 14.40 13.09
N VAL A 380 -10.35 14.81 12.33
CA VAL A 380 -11.57 14.04 12.13
C VAL A 380 -11.80 13.74 10.67
N SER A 381 -11.95 12.45 10.35
CA SER A 381 -12.42 11.99 9.05
C SER A 381 -13.80 11.38 9.20
N LYS A 382 -14.79 11.84 8.42
CA LYS A 382 -16.17 11.32 8.46
C LYS A 382 -16.74 11.21 7.06
N GLY A 383 -17.50 10.16 6.82
CA GLY A 383 -17.98 9.90 5.46
C GLY A 383 -19.00 8.79 5.35
N VAL A 384 -19.27 8.46 4.09
CA VAL A 384 -20.18 7.39 3.67
C VAL A 384 -19.48 6.50 2.65
N GLU A 385 -19.70 5.21 2.77
CA GLU A 385 -19.27 4.18 1.83
C GLU A 385 -20.47 3.35 1.38
N PHE A 386 -20.50 3.03 0.10
CA PHE A 386 -21.50 2.15 -0.50
C PHE A 386 -20.82 1.16 -1.41
N GLU A 387 -21.14 -0.13 -1.23
CA GLU A 387 -20.57 -1.22 -1.99
C GLU A 387 -21.64 -2.18 -2.49
N ILE A 388 -21.44 -2.71 -3.71
CA ILE A 388 -22.18 -3.83 -4.28
C ILE A 388 -21.15 -4.82 -4.81
N ASN A 389 -21.30 -6.10 -4.47
CA ASN A 389 -20.40 -7.13 -4.96
C ASN A 389 -21.14 -8.45 -5.23
N GLY A 390 -20.98 -9.00 -6.41
CA GLY A 390 -21.50 -10.32 -6.73
C GLY A 390 -22.17 -10.44 -8.10
N ALA A 391 -23.04 -11.45 -8.23
CA ALA A 391 -23.75 -11.80 -9.45
C ALA A 391 -25.14 -11.15 -9.48
N ILE A 392 -25.39 -10.26 -10.45
CA ILE A 392 -26.72 -9.70 -10.72
C ILE A 392 -27.60 -10.75 -11.42
N THR A 393 -26.98 -11.54 -12.31
CA THR A 393 -27.57 -12.73 -12.93
C THR A 393 -26.50 -13.82 -13.02
N ASP A 394 -26.86 -15.04 -13.46
CA ASP A 394 -25.89 -16.12 -13.66
C ASP A 394 -24.75 -15.76 -14.62
N ASN A 395 -25.01 -14.83 -15.52
CA ASN A 395 -24.05 -14.39 -16.53
C ASN A 395 -23.44 -13.01 -16.28
N TRP A 396 -24.00 -12.22 -15.36
CA TRP A 396 -23.57 -10.85 -15.10
C TRP A 396 -23.08 -10.67 -13.66
N GLN A 397 -21.82 -10.30 -13.52
CA GLN A 397 -21.20 -9.99 -12.25
C GLN A 397 -20.75 -8.53 -12.20
N MET A 398 -20.84 -7.93 -11.03
CA MET A 398 -20.49 -6.54 -10.78
C MET A 398 -19.82 -6.39 -9.41
N THR A 399 -18.82 -5.53 -9.37
CA THR A 399 -18.26 -4.94 -8.15
C THR A 399 -18.34 -3.43 -8.29
N PHE A 400 -19.02 -2.78 -7.39
CA PHE A 400 -19.17 -1.32 -7.35
C PHE A 400 -18.81 -0.82 -5.97
N GLY A 401 -18.03 0.25 -5.88
CA GLY A 401 -17.70 0.94 -4.64
C GLY A 401 -17.74 2.45 -4.82
N ALA A 402 -18.34 3.16 -3.88
CA ALA A 402 -18.36 4.62 -3.84
C ALA A 402 -18.09 5.09 -2.42
N THR A 403 -17.11 5.99 -2.26
CA THR A 403 -16.76 6.59 -0.97
C THR A 403 -16.77 8.09 -1.10
N ARG A 404 -17.35 8.77 -0.11
CA ARG A 404 -17.23 10.22 0.06
C ARG A 404 -16.99 10.55 1.52
N PHE A 405 -15.93 11.36 1.77
CA PHE A 405 -15.59 11.79 3.11
C PHE A 405 -15.01 13.20 3.15
N VAL A 406 -15.00 13.79 4.34
CA VAL A 406 -14.24 14.98 4.69
C VAL A 406 -13.18 14.59 5.73
N ALA A 407 -12.04 15.28 5.72
CA ALA A 407 -11.01 15.16 6.74
C ALA A 407 -10.52 16.56 7.11
N GLU A 408 -10.67 16.92 8.37
CA GLU A 408 -10.45 18.26 8.91
C GLU A 408 -9.67 18.19 10.22
N ASP A 409 -8.88 19.21 10.51
CA ASP A 409 -8.26 19.40 11.81
C ASP A 409 -9.24 20.08 12.79
N ASN A 410 -8.80 20.37 14.01
CA ASN A 410 -9.60 21.01 15.04
C ASN A 410 -9.97 22.48 14.73
N GLU A 411 -9.33 23.10 13.73
CA GLU A 411 -9.61 24.45 13.25
C GLU A 411 -10.53 24.45 12.02
N GLY A 412 -10.90 23.26 11.51
CA GLY A 412 -11.71 23.10 10.31
C GLY A 412 -10.91 23.17 9.00
N ASN A 413 -9.57 23.15 9.05
CA ASN A 413 -8.75 23.13 7.85
C ASN A 413 -8.71 21.71 7.27
N ALA A 414 -8.69 21.63 5.93
CA ALA A 414 -8.61 20.35 5.24
C ALA A 414 -7.26 19.64 5.51
N VAL A 415 -7.32 18.42 6.02
CA VAL A 415 -6.15 17.54 6.23
C VAL A 415 -5.92 16.72 4.98
N ASN A 416 -4.68 16.68 4.47
CA ASN A 416 -4.29 15.92 3.26
C ASN A 416 -5.20 16.17 2.05
N PRO A 417 -5.39 17.44 1.59
CA PRO A 417 -6.26 17.75 0.44
C PRO A 417 -5.73 17.19 -0.90
N ASN A 418 -4.54 16.62 -0.90
CA ASN A 418 -3.92 15.87 -1.99
C ASN A 418 -4.48 14.44 -2.17
N LEU A 419 -5.39 14.02 -1.29
CA LEU A 419 -6.12 12.75 -1.42
C LEU A 419 -7.56 13.00 -1.89
N PRO A 420 -8.12 12.17 -2.79
CA PRO A 420 -9.48 12.34 -3.29
C PRO A 420 -10.50 12.16 -2.17
N ARG A 421 -11.47 13.09 -2.08
CA ARG A 421 -12.57 13.06 -1.10
C ARG A 421 -13.78 12.30 -1.58
N THR A 422 -13.85 12.04 -2.86
CA THR A 422 -14.88 11.21 -3.47
C THR A 422 -14.23 10.31 -4.52
N SER A 423 -14.47 9.03 -4.43
CA SER A 423 -14.04 8.05 -5.40
C SER A 423 -15.19 7.12 -5.75
N VAL A 424 -15.24 6.71 -7.01
CA VAL A 424 -16.19 5.71 -7.52
C VAL A 424 -15.41 4.69 -8.34
N LYS A 425 -15.63 3.43 -8.05
CA LYS A 425 -15.03 2.31 -8.76
C LYS A 425 -16.13 1.35 -9.19
N LEU A 426 -16.13 1.00 -10.45
CA LEU A 426 -17.00 -0.01 -11.04
C LEU A 426 -16.15 -1.00 -11.80
N PHE A 427 -16.39 -2.27 -11.57
CA PHE A 427 -15.92 -3.36 -12.43
C PHE A 427 -17.10 -4.27 -12.74
N THR A 428 -17.24 -4.66 -14.00
CA THR A 428 -18.32 -5.55 -14.43
C THR A 428 -17.84 -6.51 -15.50
N ARG A 429 -18.42 -7.72 -15.49
CA ARG A 429 -18.19 -8.72 -16.52
C ARG A 429 -19.49 -9.42 -16.89
N TYR A 430 -19.65 -9.70 -18.17
CA TYR A 430 -20.82 -10.36 -18.73
C TYR A 430 -20.41 -11.51 -19.64
N ARG A 431 -20.86 -12.71 -19.32
CA ARG A 431 -20.71 -13.89 -20.17
C ARG A 431 -21.89 -13.94 -21.15
N LEU A 432 -21.61 -13.97 -22.43
CA LEU A 432 -22.66 -13.91 -23.44
C LEU A 432 -23.45 -15.24 -23.48
N PRO A 433 -24.77 -15.23 -23.25
CA PRO A 433 -25.58 -16.46 -23.33
C PRO A 433 -25.57 -17.14 -24.69
N VAL A 434 -25.46 -16.34 -25.75
CA VAL A 434 -25.42 -16.85 -27.16
C VAL A 434 -24.07 -17.42 -27.56
N MET A 435 -23.01 -17.13 -26.77
CA MET A 435 -21.64 -17.60 -26.95
C MET A 435 -20.99 -17.71 -25.55
N PRO A 436 -21.28 -18.78 -24.80
CA PRO A 436 -20.85 -18.89 -23.39
C PRO A 436 -19.32 -18.90 -23.19
N GLU A 437 -18.56 -19.15 -24.23
CA GLU A 437 -17.10 -19.08 -24.27
C GLU A 437 -16.58 -17.64 -24.21
N LEU A 438 -17.42 -16.65 -24.57
CA LEU A 438 -17.05 -15.24 -24.63
C LEU A 438 -17.55 -14.49 -23.40
N THR A 439 -16.61 -13.88 -22.69
CA THR A 439 -16.85 -12.95 -21.60
C THR A 439 -16.30 -11.59 -21.98
N VAL A 440 -17.12 -10.56 -21.84
CA VAL A 440 -16.72 -9.15 -22.01
C VAL A 440 -16.88 -8.42 -20.68
N GLY A 441 -16.08 -7.40 -20.47
CA GLY A 441 -16.18 -6.61 -19.25
C GLY A 441 -15.33 -5.36 -19.30
N GLY A 442 -15.41 -4.62 -18.20
CA GLY A 442 -14.65 -3.39 -18.07
C GLY A 442 -14.80 -2.78 -16.69
N GLY A 443 -14.05 -1.72 -16.48
CA GLY A 443 -14.05 -0.97 -15.24
C GLY A 443 -14.02 0.53 -15.47
N VAL A 444 -14.48 1.26 -14.47
CA VAL A 444 -14.36 2.72 -14.38
C VAL A 444 -13.82 3.06 -13.01
N ASN A 445 -12.72 3.80 -12.97
CA ASN A 445 -12.17 4.39 -11.76
C ASN A 445 -12.26 5.91 -11.87
N TRP A 446 -13.13 6.52 -11.09
CA TRP A 446 -13.32 7.97 -11.05
C TRP A 446 -12.92 8.52 -9.70
N GLN A 447 -12.26 9.69 -9.71
CA GLN A 447 -11.98 10.47 -8.51
C GLN A 447 -12.25 11.95 -8.72
N ASN A 448 -12.59 12.64 -7.63
CA ASN A 448 -12.71 14.08 -7.65
C ASN A 448 -11.34 14.78 -7.64
N ARG A 449 -11.38 16.10 -7.85
CA ARG A 449 -10.22 16.99 -7.80
C ARG A 449 -9.44 16.86 -6.47
N VAL A 450 -8.10 16.88 -6.58
CA VAL A 450 -7.16 16.96 -5.46
C VAL A 450 -6.20 18.13 -5.65
N TYR A 451 -5.64 18.64 -4.54
CA TYR A 451 -4.70 19.76 -4.60
C TYR A 451 -3.75 19.76 -3.41
N LYS A 452 -2.62 20.49 -3.57
CA LYS A 452 -1.69 20.80 -2.49
C LYS A 452 -1.16 22.23 -2.68
N ASN A 453 -1.17 23.01 -1.61
CA ASN A 453 -0.49 24.29 -1.54
C ASN A 453 0.90 24.05 -0.95
N THR A 454 1.93 24.57 -1.62
CA THR A 454 3.32 24.42 -1.19
C THR A 454 3.94 25.82 -1.09
N ALA A 455 4.44 26.17 0.09
CA ALA A 455 5.25 27.35 0.26
C ALA A 455 6.60 27.14 -0.41
N THR A 456 7.02 28.09 -1.23
CA THR A 456 8.27 28.05 -1.99
C THR A 456 9.02 29.36 -1.80
N PRO A 457 10.32 29.45 -2.17
CA PRO A 457 11.05 30.71 -2.18
C PRO A 457 10.43 31.80 -3.08
N TYR A 458 9.59 31.39 -4.04
CA TYR A 458 8.95 32.27 -5.03
C TYR A 458 7.49 32.58 -4.71
N GLY A 459 6.98 32.15 -3.55
CA GLY A 459 5.59 32.31 -3.13
C GLY A 459 4.89 30.97 -2.84
N THR A 460 3.59 31.02 -2.60
CA THR A 460 2.79 29.80 -2.41
C THR A 460 2.24 29.32 -3.75
N PHE A 461 2.66 28.14 -4.18
CA PHE A 461 2.19 27.52 -5.41
C PHE A 461 1.16 26.44 -5.11
N ARG A 462 0.14 26.33 -5.97
CA ARG A 462 -0.91 25.33 -5.85
C ARG A 462 -0.82 24.29 -6.95
N ALA A 463 -0.41 23.08 -6.59
CA ALA A 463 -0.54 21.92 -7.46
C ALA A 463 -1.99 21.41 -7.43
N GLU A 464 -2.54 21.10 -8.58
CA GLU A 464 -3.91 20.58 -8.68
C GLU A 464 -4.02 19.53 -9.79
N GLN A 465 -4.71 18.43 -9.50
CA GLN A 465 -5.19 17.46 -10.46
C GLN A 465 -6.72 17.55 -10.48
N GLY A 466 -7.29 17.92 -11.61
CA GLY A 466 -8.75 17.95 -11.81
C GLY A 466 -9.38 16.55 -11.67
N SER A 467 -10.68 16.52 -11.52
CA SER A 467 -11.44 15.24 -11.53
C SER A 467 -11.21 14.49 -12.83
N TYR A 468 -11.07 13.17 -12.77
CA TYR A 468 -10.91 12.33 -13.94
C TYR A 468 -11.50 10.92 -13.74
N ALA A 469 -11.74 10.24 -14.86
CA ALA A 469 -12.08 8.83 -14.91
C ALA A 469 -11.08 8.08 -15.80
N LEU A 470 -10.70 6.88 -15.36
CA LEU A 470 -10.00 5.89 -16.17
C LEU A 470 -11.00 4.79 -16.50
N VAL A 471 -11.04 4.40 -17.77
CA VAL A 471 -11.93 3.34 -18.26
C VAL A 471 -11.08 2.24 -18.87
N ASP A 472 -11.31 1.02 -18.40
CA ASP A 472 -10.64 -0.18 -18.86
C ASP A 472 -11.68 -1.14 -19.44
N VAL A 473 -11.30 -1.88 -20.50
CA VAL A 473 -12.16 -2.91 -21.09
C VAL A 473 -11.37 -4.17 -21.35
N PHE A 474 -12.04 -5.30 -21.30
CA PHE A 474 -11.44 -6.58 -21.64
C PHE A 474 -12.43 -7.51 -22.35
N THR A 475 -11.86 -8.44 -23.06
CA THR A 475 -12.57 -9.60 -23.62
C THR A 475 -11.77 -10.86 -23.34
N ARG A 476 -12.46 -11.93 -22.91
CA ARG A 476 -11.88 -13.25 -22.67
C ARG A 476 -12.65 -14.30 -23.44
N TYR A 477 -11.93 -15.07 -24.25
CA TYR A 477 -12.48 -16.18 -25.01
C TYR A 477 -11.90 -17.52 -24.53
N GLN A 478 -12.76 -18.44 -24.12
CA GLN A 478 -12.41 -19.79 -23.74
C GLN A 478 -12.35 -20.66 -24.98
N VAL A 479 -11.13 -20.85 -25.54
CA VAL A 479 -10.91 -21.57 -26.80
C VAL A 479 -11.16 -23.06 -26.66
N THR A 480 -10.70 -23.65 -25.57
CA THR A 480 -10.96 -25.04 -25.17
C THR A 480 -11.24 -25.10 -23.67
N LYS A 481 -11.57 -26.27 -23.12
CA LYS A 481 -11.75 -26.44 -21.67
C LYS A 481 -10.53 -26.01 -20.86
N ASN A 482 -9.34 -26.12 -21.45
CA ASN A 482 -8.06 -25.87 -20.80
C ASN A 482 -7.36 -24.59 -21.26
N PHE A 483 -7.76 -24.00 -22.38
CA PHE A 483 -7.07 -22.86 -22.99
C PHE A 483 -7.99 -21.65 -23.17
N ALA A 484 -7.54 -20.50 -22.69
CA ALA A 484 -8.23 -19.23 -22.83
C ALA A 484 -7.28 -18.12 -23.28
N VAL A 485 -7.81 -17.16 -24.01
CA VAL A 485 -7.13 -15.93 -24.43
C VAL A 485 -7.92 -14.74 -23.91
N GLN A 486 -7.22 -13.74 -23.35
CA GLN A 486 -7.82 -12.50 -22.87
C GLN A 486 -7.06 -11.30 -23.45
N GLY A 487 -7.80 -10.37 -24.06
CA GLY A 487 -7.31 -9.06 -24.46
C GLY A 487 -7.80 -7.99 -23.48
N ASN A 488 -6.92 -7.05 -23.11
CA ASN A 488 -7.27 -5.91 -22.26
C ASN A 488 -6.84 -4.61 -22.95
N VAL A 489 -7.62 -3.55 -22.75
CA VAL A 489 -7.26 -2.17 -23.08
C VAL A 489 -7.46 -1.36 -21.82
N ASN A 490 -6.36 -0.89 -21.22
CA ASN A 490 -6.38 -0.04 -20.04
C ASN A 490 -6.30 1.43 -20.48
N ASN A 491 -6.89 2.33 -19.68
CA ASN A 491 -7.00 3.75 -19.98
C ASN A 491 -7.50 3.98 -21.42
N LEU A 492 -8.65 3.41 -21.76
CA LEU A 492 -9.24 3.36 -23.10
C LEU A 492 -9.24 4.71 -23.83
N PHE A 493 -9.49 5.80 -23.10
CA PHE A 493 -9.57 7.17 -23.64
C PHE A 493 -8.24 7.92 -23.61
N ASP A 494 -7.14 7.24 -23.26
CA ASP A 494 -5.79 7.82 -23.18
C ASP A 494 -5.72 9.10 -22.31
N LYS A 495 -6.42 9.06 -21.18
CA LYS A 495 -6.47 10.18 -20.24
C LYS A 495 -5.09 10.46 -19.67
N THR A 496 -4.59 11.70 -19.85
CA THR A 496 -3.39 12.19 -19.17
C THR A 496 -3.79 12.73 -17.80
N TYR A 497 -3.08 12.30 -16.75
CA TYR A 497 -3.30 12.73 -15.37
C TYR A 497 -2.01 12.66 -14.57
N ASP A 498 -1.93 13.48 -13.52
CA ASP A 498 -0.85 13.42 -12.54
C ASP A 498 -1.24 12.38 -11.47
N THR A 499 -0.32 11.48 -11.11
CA THR A 499 -0.54 10.49 -10.05
C THR A 499 -0.44 11.10 -8.65
N ASN A 500 0.22 12.25 -8.54
CA ASN A 500 0.32 13.02 -7.30
C ASN A 500 0.27 14.53 -7.60
N VAL A 501 0.10 15.33 -6.56
CA VAL A 501 0.09 16.80 -6.61
C VAL A 501 1.17 17.41 -5.70
N ASP A 502 2.29 16.73 -5.57
CA ASP A 502 3.46 17.23 -4.85
C ASP A 502 4.30 18.19 -5.73
N GLY A 503 5.50 18.54 -5.30
CA GLY A 503 6.40 19.46 -5.99
C GLY A 503 6.83 19.02 -7.39
N SER A 504 6.73 17.74 -7.71
CA SER A 504 7.09 17.14 -8.99
C SER A 504 5.87 16.64 -9.77
N ILE A 505 6.03 16.49 -11.10
CA ILE A 505 5.06 15.85 -11.99
C ILE A 505 5.43 14.38 -12.15
N VAL A 506 4.46 13.50 -11.89
CA VAL A 506 4.53 12.08 -12.22
C VAL A 506 3.26 11.74 -12.98
N TYR A 507 3.39 11.52 -14.28
CA TYR A 507 2.24 11.15 -15.11
C TYR A 507 1.79 9.72 -14.86
N GLY A 508 0.49 9.49 -14.98
CA GLY A 508 -0.09 8.16 -14.99
C GLY A 508 0.11 7.45 -16.32
N GLU A 509 -0.06 6.14 -16.28
CA GLU A 509 0.11 5.26 -17.42
C GLU A 509 -0.82 5.63 -18.59
N PRO A 510 -0.30 5.75 -19.84
CA PRO A 510 -1.10 5.98 -21.02
C PRO A 510 -1.97 4.76 -21.36
N ARG A 511 -2.80 4.88 -22.38
CA ARG A 511 -3.51 3.74 -22.93
C ARG A 511 -2.54 2.63 -23.30
N ASN A 512 -2.78 1.43 -22.79
CA ASN A 512 -2.01 0.24 -23.13
C ASN A 512 -2.93 -0.92 -23.50
N VAL A 513 -2.38 -1.85 -24.25
CA VAL A 513 -3.06 -3.06 -24.69
C VAL A 513 -2.24 -4.26 -24.25
N SER A 514 -2.89 -5.26 -23.68
CA SER A 514 -2.24 -6.53 -23.33
C SER A 514 -3.04 -7.73 -23.81
N ILE A 515 -2.34 -8.82 -24.11
CA ILE A 515 -2.93 -10.11 -24.45
C ILE A 515 -2.34 -11.16 -23.50
N THR A 516 -3.23 -11.93 -22.90
CA THR A 516 -2.85 -13.03 -21.99
C THR A 516 -3.39 -14.35 -22.53
N ALA A 517 -2.52 -15.35 -22.66
CA ALA A 517 -2.89 -16.72 -22.90
C ALA A 517 -2.76 -17.54 -21.63
N SER A 518 -3.77 -18.32 -21.29
CA SER A 518 -3.80 -19.16 -20.08
C SER A 518 -4.09 -20.60 -20.46
N TYR A 519 -3.28 -21.53 -19.97
CA TYR A 519 -3.48 -22.96 -20.13
C TYR A 519 -3.48 -23.67 -18.78
N GLN A 520 -4.45 -24.54 -18.56
CA GLN A 520 -4.56 -25.41 -17.38
C GLN A 520 -4.28 -26.86 -17.80
N PHE A 521 -3.33 -27.51 -17.10
CA PHE A 521 -2.95 -28.90 -17.34
C PHE A 521 -3.88 -29.88 -16.65
#